data_690660e2fef624c40c8b31a62b6bb59b
#
_entry.id   690660e2fef624c40c8b31a62b6bb59b
#
_cell.length_a   1.000
_cell.length_b   1.000
_cell.length_c   1.000
_cell.angle_alpha   90.00
_cell.angle_beta   90.00
_cell.angle_gamma   90.00
#
_symmetry.space_group_name_H-M   'P 1'
#
loop_
_entity.id
_entity.type
_entity.pdbx_description
1 polymer ?
#
loop_
_entity_poly.entity_id
_entity_poly.type
_entity_poly.pdbx_seq_one_letter_code
_entity_poly.pdbx_strand_id
1 'polypeptide(L)'
;MIIGIDNIKHLLQLENIYMAENVYDRIVRDVECCNSDKFHVSLLLDQDSNLISYGHNEYFFGTKYPFTCHSEVNCINSYYSKKIKQYVKDRKKVLIILRLSSKIKKLGQSKPCKKCHNFIENNIDNLNIKKIIYSTPEGFVSVKSNKVSEME
;
A
#
# COMPACT_ATOMS: atom_id res chain seq x y z
N MET A 1 -6.52 -17.24 12.51
CA MET A 1 -7.12 -17.39 11.17
C MET A 1 -6.08 -17.07 10.11
N ILE A 2 -5.92 -17.94 9.13
CA ILE A 2 -5.06 -17.68 7.98
C ILE A 2 -5.83 -16.77 7.03
N ILE A 3 -5.29 -15.58 6.75
CA ILE A 3 -5.91 -14.66 5.81
C ILE A 3 -5.21 -14.86 4.47
N GLY A 4 -5.86 -15.63 3.57
CA GLY A 4 -5.42 -15.80 2.20
C GLY A 4 -5.85 -14.63 1.32
N ILE A 5 -5.50 -14.71 0.04
CA ILE A 5 -5.80 -13.66 -0.92
C ILE A 5 -7.31 -13.40 -1.04
N ASP A 6 -8.14 -14.43 -0.94
CA ASP A 6 -9.60 -14.28 -1.04
C ASP A 6 -10.16 -13.50 0.15
N ASN A 7 -9.58 -13.66 1.33
CA ASN A 7 -9.97 -12.89 2.50
C ASN A 7 -9.60 -11.41 2.33
N ILE A 8 -8.43 -11.12 1.76
CA ILE A 8 -8.01 -9.75 1.45
C ILE A 8 -8.98 -9.10 0.48
N LYS A 9 -9.35 -9.82 -0.58
CA LYS A 9 -10.31 -9.35 -1.56
C LYS A 9 -11.64 -9.00 -0.90
N HIS A 10 -12.16 -9.91 -0.07
CA HIS A 10 -13.41 -9.69 0.65
C HIS A 10 -13.34 -8.47 1.57
N LEU A 11 -12.25 -8.33 2.33
CA LEU A 11 -12.07 -7.21 3.25
C LEU A 11 -11.99 -5.87 2.50
N LEU A 12 -11.31 -5.84 1.36
CA LEU A 12 -11.25 -4.64 0.53
C LEU A 12 -12.60 -4.29 -0.08
N GLN A 13 -13.41 -5.29 -0.46
CA GLN A 13 -14.76 -5.08 -0.96
C GLN A 13 -15.67 -4.44 0.11
N LEU A 14 -15.47 -4.77 1.38
CA LEU A 14 -16.17 -4.09 2.48
C LEU A 14 -15.83 -2.60 2.57
N GLU A 15 -14.67 -2.20 2.04
CA GLU A 15 -14.23 -0.80 1.94
C GLU A 15 -14.57 -0.21 0.56
N ASN A 16 -15.42 -0.87 -0.23
CA ASN A 16 -15.80 -0.46 -1.59
C ASN A 16 -14.63 -0.44 -2.57
N ILE A 17 -13.67 -1.35 -2.39
CA ILE A 17 -12.51 -1.47 -3.27
C ILE A 17 -12.62 -2.79 -4.04
N TYR A 18 -12.66 -2.67 -5.38
CA TYR A 18 -12.87 -3.77 -6.32
C TYR A 18 -11.75 -3.78 -7.34
N MET A 19 -10.58 -4.28 -6.93
CA MET A 19 -9.42 -4.35 -7.82
C MET A 19 -9.57 -5.48 -8.85
N ALA A 20 -8.91 -5.33 -10.00
CA ALA A 20 -8.83 -6.38 -11.01
C ALA A 20 -8.10 -7.61 -10.47
N GLU A 21 -8.46 -8.80 -10.95
CA GLU A 21 -7.85 -10.06 -10.49
C GLU A 21 -6.33 -10.10 -10.69
N ASN A 22 -5.83 -9.51 -11.79
CA ASN A 22 -4.39 -9.49 -12.05
C ASN A 22 -3.60 -8.69 -11.00
N VAL A 23 -4.23 -7.76 -10.30
CA VAL A 23 -3.60 -7.03 -9.19
C VAL A 23 -3.43 -7.95 -7.99
N TYR A 24 -4.46 -8.72 -7.65
CA TYR A 24 -4.37 -9.74 -6.59
C TYR A 24 -3.31 -10.80 -6.91
N ASP A 25 -3.27 -11.25 -8.15
CA ASP A 25 -2.28 -12.24 -8.59
C ASP A 25 -0.85 -11.71 -8.45
N ARG A 26 -0.64 -10.44 -8.74
CA ARG A 26 0.65 -9.78 -8.55
C ARG A 26 1.06 -9.76 -7.08
N ILE A 27 0.14 -9.42 -6.19
CA ILE A 27 0.40 -9.40 -4.74
C ILE A 27 0.78 -10.80 -4.25
N VAL A 28 0.04 -11.83 -4.66
CA VAL A 28 0.31 -13.22 -4.29
C VAL A 28 1.71 -13.64 -4.75
N ARG A 29 2.03 -13.36 -6.00
CA ARG A 29 3.33 -13.72 -6.58
C ARG A 29 4.47 -13.04 -5.83
N ASP A 30 4.32 -11.74 -5.54
CA ASP A 30 5.37 -10.99 -4.86
C ASP A 30 5.55 -11.45 -3.41
N VAL A 31 4.47 -11.80 -2.72
CA VAL A 31 4.53 -12.38 -1.37
C VAL A 31 5.24 -13.73 -1.40
N GLU A 32 4.90 -14.59 -2.37
CA GLU A 32 5.50 -15.93 -2.48
C GLU A 32 7.00 -15.87 -2.82
N CYS A 33 7.42 -14.87 -3.60
CA CYS A 33 8.83 -14.64 -3.92
C CYS A 33 9.61 -14.03 -2.76
N CYS A 34 8.94 -13.51 -1.74
CA CYS A 34 9.56 -12.90 -0.58
C CYS A 34 9.77 -13.95 0.51
N ASN A 35 11.03 -14.26 0.85
CA ASN A 35 11.36 -15.22 1.90
C ASN A 35 11.28 -14.61 3.31
N SER A 36 10.60 -13.50 3.46
CA SER A 36 10.44 -12.78 4.72
C SER A 36 8.97 -12.73 5.12
N ASP A 37 8.71 -12.78 6.43
CA ASP A 37 7.39 -12.51 6.99
C ASP A 37 7.12 -11.00 7.14
N LYS A 38 8.00 -10.17 6.57
CA LYS A 38 7.94 -8.70 6.63
C LYS A 38 7.68 -8.09 5.26
N PHE A 39 6.87 -8.75 4.43
CA PHE A 39 6.52 -8.21 3.11
C PHE A 39 5.45 -7.12 3.28
N HIS A 40 5.81 -5.91 2.88
CA HIS A 40 4.90 -4.77 2.82
C HIS A 40 4.66 -4.41 1.37
N VAL A 41 3.40 -4.13 1.02
CA VAL A 41 3.04 -3.64 -0.29
C VAL A 41 2.11 -2.43 -0.13
N SER A 42 2.31 -1.44 -0.98
CA SER A 42 1.45 -0.25 -1.04
C SER A 42 0.88 -0.12 -2.43
N LEU A 43 -0.40 0.21 -2.50
CA LEU A 43 -1.13 0.39 -3.75
C LEU A 43 -1.82 1.75 -3.74
N LEU A 44 -1.66 2.48 -4.83
CA LEU A 44 -2.38 3.72 -5.06
C LEU A 44 -3.45 3.45 -6.10
N LEU A 45 -4.70 3.60 -5.73
CA LEU A 45 -5.86 3.35 -6.59
C LEU A 45 -6.62 4.64 -6.84
N ASP A 46 -7.30 4.72 -7.99
CA ASP A 46 -8.28 5.78 -8.21
C ASP A 46 -9.62 5.41 -7.56
N GLN A 47 -10.61 6.29 -7.68
CA GLN A 47 -11.94 6.09 -7.08
C GLN A 47 -12.71 4.91 -7.68
N ASP A 48 -12.32 4.44 -8.87
CA ASP A 48 -12.90 3.27 -9.54
C ASP A 48 -12.12 2.00 -9.28
N SER A 49 -11.20 2.01 -8.31
CA SER A 49 -10.34 0.89 -7.92
C SER A 49 -9.32 0.47 -8.98
N ASN A 50 -9.00 1.35 -9.93
CA ASN A 50 -7.94 1.10 -10.91
C ASN A 50 -6.58 1.36 -10.28
N LEU A 51 -5.65 0.42 -10.46
CA LEU A 51 -4.30 0.55 -9.95
C LEU A 51 -3.53 1.63 -10.72
N ILE A 52 -3.05 2.65 -9.99
CA ILE A 52 -2.23 3.73 -10.56
C ILE A 52 -0.76 3.49 -10.29
N SER A 53 -0.42 3.06 -9.08
CA SER A 53 0.96 2.83 -8.66
C SER A 53 1.04 1.70 -7.65
N TYR A 54 2.19 1.03 -7.61
CA TYR A 54 2.45 -0.14 -6.79
C TYR A 54 3.87 -0.08 -6.27
N GLY A 55 4.08 -0.43 -5.02
CA GLY A 55 5.41 -0.51 -4.44
C GLY A 55 5.45 -1.53 -3.32
N HIS A 56 6.58 -2.20 -3.16
CA HIS A 56 6.84 -3.06 -2.03
C HIS A 56 8.12 -2.60 -1.33
N ASN A 57 8.34 -3.07 -0.10
CA ASN A 57 9.57 -2.74 0.59
C ASN A 57 10.75 -3.43 -0.09
N GLU A 58 11.86 -2.72 -0.21
CA GLU A 58 13.07 -3.20 -0.84
C GLU A 58 14.26 -3.02 0.10
N TYR A 59 15.18 -3.98 0.02
CA TYR A 59 16.44 -3.93 0.74
C TYR A 59 17.55 -3.67 -0.26
N PHE A 60 18.34 -2.63 -0.02
CA PHE A 60 19.46 -2.26 -0.86
C PHE A 60 20.75 -2.73 -0.20
N PHE A 61 21.28 -3.85 -0.70
CA PHE A 61 22.54 -4.43 -0.25
C PHE A 61 23.67 -4.08 -1.22
N GLY A 62 24.90 -4.14 -0.75
CA GLY A 62 26.07 -3.86 -1.59
C GLY A 62 26.45 -2.39 -1.67
N THR A 63 25.75 -1.51 -0.95
CA THR A 63 26.12 -0.13 -0.78
C THR A 63 26.95 0.04 0.50
N LYS A 64 27.70 1.15 0.62
CA LYS A 64 28.46 1.46 1.83
C LYS A 64 27.56 1.55 3.06
N TYR A 65 26.31 2.01 2.88
CA TYR A 65 25.31 2.12 3.92
C TYR A 65 24.04 1.39 3.46
N PRO A 66 23.91 0.07 3.74
CA PRO A 66 22.69 -0.68 3.39
C PRO A 66 21.47 -0.02 4.02
N PHE A 67 20.39 0.10 3.25
CA PHE A 67 19.14 0.70 3.74
C PHE A 67 17.93 -0.04 3.18
N THR A 68 16.80 0.16 3.87
CA THR A 68 15.51 -0.37 3.46
C THR A 68 14.66 0.78 2.95
N CYS A 69 14.09 0.63 1.76
CA CYS A 69 13.08 1.55 1.26
C CYS A 69 11.69 0.98 1.55
N HIS A 70 10.86 1.74 2.26
CA HIS A 70 9.52 1.28 2.63
C HIS A 70 8.57 1.32 1.44
N SER A 71 7.54 0.46 1.48
CA SER A 71 6.60 0.30 0.37
C SER A 71 5.86 1.58 0.01
N GLU A 72 5.49 2.37 1.00
CA GLU A 72 4.76 3.64 0.80
C GLU A 72 5.60 4.62 -0.02
N VAL A 73 6.88 4.74 0.33
CA VAL A 73 7.81 5.61 -0.38
C VAL A 73 8.02 5.11 -1.81
N ASN A 74 8.21 3.80 -1.99
CA ASN A 74 8.36 3.21 -3.32
C ASN A 74 7.12 3.43 -4.18
N CYS A 75 5.94 3.24 -3.61
CA CYS A 75 4.68 3.43 -4.32
C CYS A 75 4.52 4.88 -4.80
N ILE A 76 4.74 5.86 -3.94
CA ILE A 76 4.59 7.28 -4.26
C ILE A 76 5.67 7.73 -5.24
N ASN A 77 6.92 7.31 -5.05
CA ASN A 77 8.00 7.64 -5.99
C ASN A 77 7.78 7.01 -7.36
N SER A 78 7.23 5.80 -7.41
CA SER A 78 6.85 5.15 -8.65
C SER A 78 5.78 5.96 -9.40
N TYR A 79 4.83 6.52 -8.68
CA TYR A 79 3.83 7.42 -9.26
C TYR A 79 4.50 8.63 -9.92
N TYR A 80 5.41 9.31 -9.21
CA TYR A 80 6.06 10.51 -9.74
C TYR A 80 6.98 10.21 -10.95
N SER A 81 7.51 9.01 -11.05
CA SER A 81 8.39 8.62 -12.16
C SER A 81 7.63 8.29 -13.44
N LYS A 82 6.31 8.14 -13.40
CA LYS A 82 5.48 7.82 -14.55
C LYS A 82 4.98 9.08 -15.24
N LYS A 83 4.79 8.99 -16.58
CA LYS A 83 4.06 10.01 -17.33
C LYS A 83 2.57 9.80 -17.09
N ILE A 84 2.02 10.50 -16.12
CA ILE A 84 0.62 10.38 -15.73
C ILE A 84 -0.18 11.47 -16.43
N LYS A 85 -1.28 11.08 -17.09
CA LYS A 85 -2.18 12.04 -17.74
C LYS A 85 -2.86 12.91 -16.69
N GLN A 86 -3.14 14.17 -17.06
CA GLN A 86 -3.68 15.15 -16.12
C GLN A 86 -4.99 14.70 -15.49
N TYR A 87 -5.89 14.06 -16.25
CA TYR A 87 -7.16 13.60 -15.71
C TYR A 87 -6.98 12.53 -14.61
N VAL A 88 -5.90 11.74 -14.67
CA VAL A 88 -5.57 10.76 -13.63
C VAL A 88 -5.00 11.48 -12.40
N LYS A 89 -4.16 12.51 -12.61
CA LYS A 89 -3.61 13.31 -11.52
C LYS A 89 -4.71 13.98 -10.69
N ASP A 90 -5.77 14.42 -11.35
CA ASP A 90 -6.88 15.13 -10.70
C ASP A 90 -7.87 14.20 -10.00
N ARG A 91 -7.84 12.89 -10.29
CA ARG A 91 -8.75 11.93 -9.67
C ARG A 91 -8.46 11.76 -8.19
N LYS A 92 -9.53 11.56 -7.41
CA LYS A 92 -9.43 11.17 -6.02
C LYS A 92 -8.80 9.78 -5.92
N LYS A 93 -7.91 9.59 -4.95
CA LYS A 93 -7.16 8.35 -4.80
C LYS A 93 -7.25 7.79 -3.39
N VAL A 94 -7.01 6.50 -3.30
CA VAL A 94 -6.92 5.76 -2.04
C VAL A 94 -5.53 5.11 -1.99
N LEU A 95 -4.85 5.27 -0.88
CA LEU A 95 -3.58 4.58 -0.62
C LEU A 95 -3.87 3.38 0.28
N ILE A 96 -3.49 2.19 -0.17
CA ILE A 96 -3.67 0.95 0.59
C ILE A 96 -2.29 0.41 0.97
N ILE A 97 -2.10 0.09 2.23
CA ILE A 97 -0.85 -0.45 2.75
C ILE A 97 -1.13 -1.80 3.41
N LEU A 98 -0.47 -2.84 2.92
CA LEU A 98 -0.67 -4.21 3.40
C LEU A 98 0.65 -4.78 3.92
N ARG A 99 0.59 -5.51 5.01
CA ARG A 99 1.68 -6.36 5.45
C ARG A 99 1.21 -7.80 5.41
N LEU A 100 1.97 -8.63 4.70
CA LEU A 100 1.65 -10.03 4.47
C LEU A 100 2.82 -10.91 4.84
N SER A 101 2.53 -12.10 5.34
CA SER A 101 3.55 -13.12 5.62
C SER A 101 3.27 -14.34 4.77
N SER A 102 4.26 -14.77 3.99
CA SER A 102 4.17 -16.00 3.20
C SER A 102 4.23 -17.25 4.09
N LYS A 103 4.90 -17.16 5.23
CA LYS A 103 5.08 -18.29 6.16
C LYS A 103 3.81 -18.59 6.95
N ILE A 104 3.23 -17.56 7.56
CA ILE A 104 2.05 -17.72 8.44
C ILE A 104 0.76 -17.29 7.72
N LYS A 105 0.85 -16.74 6.51
CA LYS A 105 -0.25 -16.32 5.64
C LYS A 105 -1.27 -15.45 6.36
N LYS A 106 -0.80 -14.53 7.20
CA LYS A 106 -1.63 -13.61 7.98
C LYS A 106 -1.37 -12.18 7.58
N LEU A 107 -2.41 -11.35 7.72
CA LEU A 107 -2.24 -9.90 7.71
C LEU A 107 -1.44 -9.49 8.94
N GLY A 108 -0.52 -8.55 8.76
CA GLY A 108 0.23 -7.95 9.85
C GLY A 108 -0.08 -6.47 10.00
N GLN A 109 0.54 -5.87 11.00
CA GLN A 109 0.42 -4.45 11.28
C GLN A 109 1.20 -3.66 10.22
N SER A 110 0.50 -2.85 9.44
CA SER A 110 1.09 -2.04 8.38
C SER A 110 0.89 -0.54 8.58
N LYS A 111 0.51 -0.11 9.79
CA LYS A 111 0.43 1.32 10.10
C LYS A 111 1.76 1.99 9.75
N PRO A 112 1.74 3.09 8.97
CA PRO A 112 2.98 3.77 8.59
C PRO A 112 3.81 4.17 9.79
N CYS A 113 5.13 3.97 9.72
CA CYS A 113 6.04 4.52 10.72
C CYS A 113 6.04 6.05 10.62
N LYS A 114 6.60 6.71 11.63
CA LYS A 114 6.59 8.18 11.70
C LYS A 114 7.17 8.82 10.43
N LYS A 115 8.26 8.28 9.90
CA LYS A 115 8.91 8.77 8.69
C LYS A 115 8.00 8.62 7.46
N CYS A 116 7.39 7.46 7.29
CA CYS A 116 6.45 7.22 6.19
C CYS A 116 5.17 8.03 6.36
N HIS A 117 4.69 8.16 7.59
CA HIS A 117 3.53 9.00 7.89
C HIS A 117 3.76 10.45 7.43
N ASN A 118 4.90 11.04 7.77
CA ASN A 118 5.25 12.38 7.35
C ASN A 118 5.36 12.49 5.83
N PHE A 119 5.96 11.49 5.18
CA PHE A 119 6.08 11.44 3.73
C PHE A 119 4.72 11.40 3.06
N ILE A 120 3.81 10.57 3.55
CA ILE A 120 2.43 10.48 3.02
C ILE A 120 1.72 11.81 3.22
N GLU A 121 1.78 12.38 4.42
CA GLU A 121 1.11 13.64 4.75
C GLU A 121 1.56 14.77 3.82
N ASN A 122 2.86 14.84 3.51
CA ASN A 122 3.41 15.85 2.61
C ASN A 122 2.97 15.67 1.16
N ASN A 123 2.46 14.51 0.78
CA ASN A 123 2.07 14.19 -0.59
C ASN A 123 0.56 14.06 -0.80
N ILE A 124 -0.23 14.15 0.25
CA ILE A 124 -1.69 13.97 0.19
C ILE A 124 -2.33 14.92 -0.81
N ASP A 125 -2.00 16.21 -0.75
CA ASP A 125 -2.63 17.22 -1.61
C ASP A 125 -2.20 17.07 -3.07
N ASN A 126 -0.91 16.88 -3.32
CA ASN A 126 -0.39 16.72 -4.68
C ASN A 126 -0.94 15.48 -5.38
N LEU A 127 -1.14 14.41 -4.62
CA LEU A 127 -1.66 13.15 -5.16
C LEU A 127 -3.18 13.07 -5.12
N ASN A 128 -3.84 14.01 -4.46
CA ASN A 128 -5.29 13.99 -4.24
C ASN A 128 -5.74 12.71 -3.52
N ILE A 129 -4.97 12.27 -2.53
CA ILE A 129 -5.32 11.11 -1.70
C ILE A 129 -6.42 11.51 -0.73
N LYS A 130 -7.54 10.79 -0.75
CA LYS A 130 -8.70 11.08 0.12
C LYS A 130 -8.82 10.11 1.29
N LYS A 131 -8.20 8.94 1.19
CA LYS A 131 -8.32 7.92 2.22
C LYS A 131 -7.05 7.05 2.22
N ILE A 132 -6.65 6.62 3.41
CA ILE A 132 -5.56 5.67 3.61
C ILE A 132 -6.13 4.47 4.33
N ILE A 133 -5.87 3.28 3.79
CA ILE A 133 -6.28 2.01 4.39
C ILE A 133 -5.03 1.22 4.70
N TYR A 134 -4.88 0.76 5.93
CA TYR A 134 -3.76 -0.10 6.28
C TYR A 134 -4.22 -1.35 7.01
N SER A 135 -3.46 -2.43 6.85
CA SER A 135 -3.79 -3.71 7.48
C SER A 135 -3.34 -3.75 8.94
N THR A 136 -4.09 -4.52 9.72
CA THR A 136 -3.73 -4.93 11.09
C THR A 136 -4.00 -6.42 11.22
N PRO A 137 -3.53 -7.08 12.28
CA PRO A 137 -3.89 -8.48 12.51
C PRO A 137 -5.40 -8.75 12.60
N GLU A 138 -6.19 -7.73 12.94
CA GLU A 138 -7.64 -7.84 13.11
C GLU A 138 -8.42 -7.42 11.85
N GLY A 139 -7.76 -6.91 10.82
CA GLY A 139 -8.42 -6.45 9.60
C GLY A 139 -7.87 -5.11 9.13
N PHE A 140 -8.71 -4.31 8.49
CA PHE A 140 -8.29 -3.02 7.93
C PHE A 140 -8.74 -1.85 8.80
N VAL A 141 -7.89 -0.84 8.86
CA VAL A 141 -8.21 0.47 9.43
C VAL A 141 -8.23 1.48 8.27
N SER A 142 -9.29 2.27 8.19
CA SER A 142 -9.48 3.28 7.17
C SER A 142 -9.44 4.67 7.80
N VAL A 143 -8.59 5.54 7.26
CA VAL A 143 -8.40 6.91 7.76
C VAL A 143 -8.60 7.90 6.62
N LYS A 144 -9.49 8.86 6.82
CA LYS A 144 -9.67 9.95 5.85
C LYS A 144 -8.44 10.87 5.85
N SER A 145 -8.13 11.47 4.70
CA SER A 145 -6.93 12.29 4.55
C SER A 145 -6.86 13.48 5.52
N ASN A 146 -8.01 14.06 5.87
CA ASN A 146 -8.07 15.16 6.84
C ASN A 146 -7.81 14.71 8.29
N LYS A 147 -7.72 13.40 8.53
CA LYS A 147 -7.45 12.81 9.85
C LYS A 147 -6.08 12.14 9.94
N VAL A 148 -5.26 12.22 8.88
CA VAL A 148 -3.97 11.54 8.84
C VAL A 148 -3.02 12.04 9.93
N SER A 149 -3.07 13.32 10.26
CA SER A 149 -2.28 13.88 11.35
C SER A 149 -2.58 13.25 12.72
N GLU A 150 -3.75 12.60 12.86
CA GLU A 150 -4.19 11.94 14.09
C GLU A 150 -3.83 10.46 14.15
N MET A 151 -3.13 9.93 13.13
CA MET A 151 -2.79 8.49 13.02
C MET A 151 -1.70 8.01 13.98
N GLU A 152 -1.21 8.81 14.83
CA GLU A 152 -0.12 8.43 15.74
C GLU A 152 -0.50 7.42 16.82
#